data_d92bcaa01da0ba7d0d6454a29ba9754a
#
_entry.id   d92bcaa01da0ba7d0d6454a29ba9754a
#
_cell.length_a   1.000
_cell.length_b   1.000
_cell.length_c   1.000
_cell.angle_alpha   90.00
_cell.angle_beta   90.00
_cell.angle_gamma   90.00
#
_symmetry.space_group_name_H-M   'P 1'
#
loop_
_entity.id
_entity.type
_entity.pdbx_description
1 polymer ?
#
loop_
_entity_poly.entity_id
_entity_poly.type
_entity_poly.pdbx_seq_one_letter_code
_entity_poly.pdbx_strand_id
1 'polypeptide(L)'
;TPVGDETITPLRSVFLYQWPYFIPLITIAWAVLALNRPSFAGALACLAIVPVMLWRTRPITALPKELSLGLCSGVERIVTVGVACAVAGLVIGTLSMTDLTGKISSSMFALASGSYFLTVMTAVVVIIILGMGMPVPAVYALSAVLAAPALIALGAEVLSAHMFIVYFAA
;
A
#
# COMPACT_ATOMS: atom_id res chain seq x y z
N THR A 1 37.14 7.35 -16.16
CA THR A 1 36.76 6.32 -17.14
C THR A 1 35.41 6.72 -17.73
N PRO A 2 35.28 6.89 -19.07
CA PRO A 2 34.03 7.24 -19.68
C PRO A 2 33.02 6.10 -19.44
N VAL A 3 31.81 6.48 -19.03
CA VAL A 3 30.64 5.59 -18.94
C VAL A 3 30.46 4.96 -20.31
N GLY A 4 30.59 3.64 -20.39
CA GLY A 4 30.45 2.91 -21.66
C GLY A 4 29.09 3.19 -22.29
N ASP A 5 29.12 3.20 -23.60
CA ASP A 5 27.96 3.32 -24.51
C ASP A 5 26.93 2.21 -24.16
N GLU A 6 26.13 2.43 -23.12
CA GLU A 6 24.92 1.65 -22.92
C GLU A 6 24.02 2.01 -24.09
N THR A 7 23.93 1.08 -25.03
CA THR A 7 23.03 1.16 -26.17
C THR A 7 21.62 1.42 -25.64
N ILE A 8 21.21 2.68 -25.70
CA ILE A 8 19.87 3.13 -25.30
C ILE A 8 18.90 2.35 -26.20
N THR A 9 18.34 1.29 -25.65
CA THR A 9 17.34 0.48 -26.34
C THR A 9 16.18 1.41 -26.69
N PRO A 10 15.78 1.54 -27.96
CA PRO A 10 14.72 2.48 -28.34
C PRO A 10 13.44 2.14 -27.59
N LEU A 11 12.84 3.13 -26.94
CA LEU A 11 11.62 3.00 -26.11
C LEU A 11 10.53 2.17 -26.80
N ARG A 12 10.44 2.24 -28.12
CA ARG A 12 9.49 1.46 -28.93
C ARG A 12 9.75 -0.05 -28.87
N SER A 13 11.00 -0.49 -28.88
CA SER A 13 11.34 -1.92 -28.77
C SER A 13 11.11 -2.46 -27.37
N VAL A 14 11.38 -1.64 -26.34
CA VAL A 14 11.09 -1.98 -24.94
C VAL A 14 9.58 -2.15 -24.77
N PHE A 15 8.79 -1.21 -25.28
CA PHE A 15 7.33 -1.25 -25.18
C PHE A 15 6.73 -2.46 -25.90
N LEU A 16 7.18 -2.75 -27.13
CA LEU A 16 6.71 -3.89 -27.90
C LEU A 16 7.14 -5.24 -27.29
N TYR A 17 8.31 -5.28 -26.65
CA TYR A 17 8.82 -6.52 -26.05
C TYR A 17 8.24 -6.78 -24.65
N GLN A 18 7.89 -5.73 -23.91
CA GLN A 18 7.37 -5.83 -22.53
C GLN A 18 5.84 -5.72 -22.44
N TRP A 19 5.15 -5.55 -23.55
CA TRP A 19 3.68 -5.50 -23.64
C TRP A 19 2.96 -6.60 -22.84
N PRO A 20 3.40 -7.89 -22.81
CA PRO A 20 2.68 -8.90 -22.04
C PRO A 20 2.64 -8.66 -20.54
N TYR A 21 3.56 -7.86 -19.99
CA TYR A 21 3.56 -7.50 -18.57
C TYR A 21 2.47 -6.49 -18.20
N PHE A 22 1.85 -5.84 -19.18
CA PHE A 22 0.68 -5.00 -18.95
C PHE A 22 -0.59 -5.82 -18.70
N ILE A 23 -0.64 -7.08 -19.12
CA ILE A 23 -1.80 -7.95 -18.93
C ILE A 23 -2.20 -8.08 -17.46
N PRO A 24 -1.31 -8.42 -16.51
CA PRO A 24 -1.65 -8.47 -15.10
C PRO A 24 -2.11 -7.11 -14.54
N LEU A 25 -1.50 -6.00 -14.98
CA LEU A 25 -1.90 -4.65 -14.56
C LEU A 25 -3.32 -4.30 -15.01
N ILE A 26 -3.63 -4.58 -16.29
CA ILE A 26 -4.97 -4.36 -16.84
C ILE A 26 -5.98 -5.27 -16.13
N THR A 27 -5.59 -6.52 -15.83
CA THR A 27 -6.44 -7.48 -15.10
C THR A 27 -6.76 -6.98 -13.69
N ILE A 28 -5.79 -6.43 -12.96
CA ILE A 28 -6.01 -5.81 -11.65
C ILE A 28 -6.99 -4.63 -11.77
N ALA A 29 -6.70 -3.69 -12.68
CA ALA A 29 -7.52 -2.51 -12.86
C ALA A 29 -8.97 -2.88 -13.22
N TRP A 30 -9.15 -3.81 -14.18
CA TRP A 30 -10.48 -4.29 -14.56
C TRP A 30 -11.18 -5.02 -13.40
N ALA A 31 -10.49 -5.90 -12.70
CA ALA A 31 -11.07 -6.67 -11.60
C ALA A 31 -11.46 -5.79 -10.41
N VAL A 32 -10.66 -4.77 -10.08
CA VAL A 32 -11.01 -3.80 -9.02
C VAL A 32 -12.26 -3.01 -9.42
N LEU A 33 -12.33 -2.52 -10.65
CA LEU A 33 -13.45 -1.70 -11.13
C LEU A 33 -14.73 -2.51 -11.35
N ALA A 34 -14.62 -3.74 -11.90
CA ALA A 34 -15.77 -4.56 -12.25
C ALA A 34 -16.31 -5.38 -11.08
N LEU A 35 -15.42 -5.93 -10.24
CA LEU A 35 -15.80 -6.83 -9.15
C LEU A 35 -15.92 -6.11 -7.78
N ASN A 36 -15.42 -4.90 -7.65
CA ASN A 36 -15.36 -4.15 -6.38
C ASN A 36 -14.74 -4.96 -5.20
N ARG A 37 -13.88 -5.94 -5.51
CA ARG A 37 -13.25 -6.83 -4.53
C ARG A 37 -11.74 -6.89 -4.74
N PRO A 38 -10.96 -6.04 -4.05
CA PRO A 38 -9.50 -5.95 -4.22
C PRO A 38 -8.75 -7.27 -3.99
N SER A 39 -9.22 -8.09 -3.04
CA SER A 39 -8.61 -9.39 -2.73
C SER A 39 -8.69 -10.38 -3.90
N PHE A 40 -9.83 -10.39 -4.62
CA PHE A 40 -9.99 -11.22 -5.82
C PHE A 40 -9.20 -10.67 -7.00
N ALA A 41 -9.04 -9.35 -7.10
CA ALA A 41 -8.24 -8.72 -8.14
C ALA A 41 -6.76 -9.16 -8.06
N GLY A 42 -6.21 -9.24 -6.85
CA GLY A 42 -4.86 -9.76 -6.62
C GLY A 42 -4.71 -11.23 -7.05
N ALA A 43 -5.66 -12.08 -6.69
CA ALA A 43 -5.64 -13.49 -7.10
C ALA A 43 -5.73 -13.67 -8.62
N LEU A 44 -6.62 -12.91 -9.29
CA LEU A 44 -6.75 -12.93 -10.75
C LEU A 44 -5.47 -12.44 -11.44
N ALA A 45 -4.81 -11.42 -10.89
CA ALA A 45 -3.54 -10.95 -11.42
C ALA A 45 -2.43 -11.99 -11.30
N CYS A 46 -2.36 -12.70 -10.17
CA CYS A 46 -1.43 -13.82 -10.01
C CYS A 46 -1.70 -14.93 -11.02
N LEU A 47 -2.97 -15.25 -11.29
CA LEU A 47 -3.34 -16.22 -12.32
C LEU A 47 -3.01 -15.72 -13.74
N ALA A 48 -3.16 -14.42 -14.00
CA ALA A 48 -2.84 -13.81 -15.29
C ALA A 48 -1.33 -13.78 -15.61
N ILE A 49 -0.46 -13.85 -14.59
CA ILE A 49 0.99 -13.94 -14.79
C ILE A 49 1.39 -15.32 -15.35
N VAL A 50 0.68 -16.39 -14.98
CA VAL A 50 1.03 -17.76 -15.41
C VAL A 50 1.08 -17.92 -16.94
N PRO A 51 0.04 -17.54 -17.72
CA PRO A 51 0.11 -17.62 -19.19
C PRO A 51 1.20 -16.72 -19.79
N VAL A 52 1.48 -15.57 -19.19
CA VAL A 52 2.56 -14.68 -19.63
C VAL A 52 3.91 -15.36 -19.44
N MET A 53 4.13 -16.04 -18.31
CA MET A 53 5.32 -16.83 -18.05
C MET A 53 5.44 -18.01 -19.02
N LEU A 54 4.36 -18.76 -19.26
CA LEU A 54 4.33 -19.90 -20.20
C LEU A 54 4.73 -19.48 -21.62
N TRP A 55 4.27 -18.31 -22.05
CA TRP A 55 4.57 -17.81 -23.40
C TRP A 55 6.03 -17.37 -23.54
N ARG A 56 6.64 -16.89 -22.46
CA ARG A 56 8.00 -16.31 -22.48
C ARG A 56 9.10 -17.30 -22.08
N THR A 57 8.82 -18.25 -21.21
CA THR A 57 9.83 -19.20 -20.72
C THR A 57 10.00 -20.34 -21.73
N ARG A 58 11.03 -20.27 -22.55
CA ARG A 58 11.47 -21.38 -23.41
C ARG A 58 12.88 -21.78 -22.98
N PRO A 59 13.15 -23.05 -22.60
CA PRO A 59 12.28 -24.23 -22.67
C PRO A 59 11.30 -24.34 -21.49
N ILE A 60 10.14 -24.95 -21.71
CA ILE A 60 9.07 -25.19 -20.71
C ILE A 60 9.58 -25.95 -19.46
N THR A 61 10.66 -26.69 -19.60
CA THR A 61 11.33 -27.39 -18.50
C THR A 61 11.90 -26.48 -17.41
N ALA A 62 12.16 -25.21 -17.72
CA ALA A 62 12.62 -24.20 -16.76
C ALA A 62 11.46 -23.55 -15.96
N LEU A 63 10.23 -23.71 -16.43
CA LEU A 63 9.03 -23.08 -15.85
C LEU A 63 8.85 -23.38 -14.34
N PRO A 64 8.94 -24.63 -13.86
CA PRO A 64 8.74 -24.91 -12.44
C PRO A 64 9.79 -24.24 -11.55
N LYS A 65 11.02 -24.11 -12.04
CA LYS A 65 12.11 -23.43 -11.33
C LYS A 65 11.88 -21.92 -11.27
N GLU A 66 11.52 -21.31 -12.38
CA GLU A 66 11.20 -19.87 -12.44
C GLU A 66 9.98 -19.52 -11.58
N LEU A 67 8.94 -20.37 -11.62
CA LEU A 67 7.74 -20.18 -10.81
C LEU A 67 8.05 -20.32 -9.31
N SER A 68 8.84 -21.31 -8.92
CA SER A 68 9.24 -21.50 -7.51
C SER A 68 10.09 -20.34 -7.00
N LEU A 69 11.03 -19.83 -7.79
CA LEU A 69 11.82 -18.66 -7.44
C LEU A 69 10.94 -17.39 -7.30
N GLY A 70 10.01 -17.20 -8.23
CA GLY A 70 9.05 -16.09 -8.15
C GLY A 70 8.15 -16.17 -6.93
N LEU A 71 7.65 -17.36 -6.60
CA LEU A 71 6.85 -17.60 -5.40
C LEU A 71 7.65 -17.38 -4.12
N CYS A 72 8.88 -17.89 -4.03
CA CYS A 72 9.75 -17.66 -2.87
C CYS A 72 10.02 -16.17 -2.64
N SER A 73 10.36 -15.45 -3.70
CA SER A 73 10.58 -13.99 -3.61
C SER A 73 9.30 -13.22 -3.25
N GLY A 74 8.15 -13.70 -3.74
CA GLY A 74 6.84 -13.14 -3.39
C GLY A 74 6.52 -13.35 -1.90
N VAL A 75 6.70 -14.56 -1.39
CA VAL A 75 6.48 -14.89 0.02
C VAL A 75 7.37 -14.05 0.94
N GLU A 76 8.65 -13.88 0.60
CA GLU A 76 9.57 -13.06 1.38
C GLU A 76 9.08 -11.61 1.53
N ARG A 77 8.58 -11.02 0.46
CA ARG A 77 7.99 -9.68 0.48
C ARG A 77 6.69 -9.61 1.29
N ILE A 78 5.83 -10.64 1.16
CA ILE A 78 4.58 -10.73 1.92
C ILE A 78 4.86 -10.86 3.41
N VAL A 79 5.86 -11.65 3.81
CA VAL A 79 6.26 -11.81 5.22
C VAL A 79 6.67 -10.48 5.82
N THR A 80 7.50 -9.69 5.12
CA THR A 80 7.95 -8.38 5.60
C THR A 80 6.77 -7.44 5.87
N VAL A 81 5.85 -7.32 4.91
CA VAL A 81 4.65 -6.47 5.07
C VAL A 81 3.71 -7.05 6.15
N GLY A 82 3.54 -8.37 6.17
CA GLY A 82 2.67 -9.06 7.14
C GLY A 82 3.13 -8.89 8.58
N VAL A 83 4.43 -9.01 8.85
CA VAL A 83 5.01 -8.77 10.19
C VAL A 83 4.78 -7.33 10.62
N ALA A 84 5.04 -6.36 9.74
CA ALA A 84 4.81 -4.96 10.07
C ALA A 84 3.31 -4.65 10.35
N CYS A 85 2.39 -5.22 9.57
CA CYS A 85 0.96 -5.10 9.83
C CYS A 85 0.54 -5.80 11.14
N ALA A 86 1.12 -6.95 11.46
CA ALA A 86 0.84 -7.65 12.73
C ALA A 86 1.28 -6.81 13.94
N VAL A 87 2.48 -6.22 13.90
CA VAL A 87 2.98 -5.32 14.95
C VAL A 87 2.07 -4.09 15.06
N ALA A 88 1.71 -3.46 13.95
CA ALA A 88 0.77 -2.33 13.96
C ALA A 88 -0.60 -2.74 14.56
N GLY A 89 -1.10 -3.93 14.23
CA GLY A 89 -2.32 -4.48 14.80
C GLY A 89 -2.26 -4.67 16.33
N LEU A 90 -1.14 -5.15 16.86
CA LEU A 90 -0.91 -5.25 18.31
C LEU A 90 -0.92 -3.87 18.98
N VAL A 91 -0.26 -2.88 18.37
CA VAL A 91 -0.26 -1.50 18.87
C VAL A 91 -1.68 -0.93 18.87
N ILE A 92 -2.43 -1.09 17.78
CA ILE A 92 -3.82 -0.64 17.68
C ILE A 92 -4.69 -1.33 18.74
N GLY A 93 -4.53 -2.65 18.93
CA GLY A 93 -5.26 -3.40 19.94
C GLY A 93 -5.02 -2.90 21.35
N THR A 94 -3.77 -2.65 21.71
CA THR A 94 -3.41 -2.11 23.04
C THR A 94 -3.94 -0.69 23.25
N LEU A 95 -3.84 0.18 22.24
CA LEU A 95 -4.37 1.55 22.27
C LEU A 95 -5.89 1.55 22.46
N SER A 96 -6.59 0.65 21.77
CA SER A 96 -8.06 0.53 21.89
C SER A 96 -8.51 -0.01 23.24
N MET A 97 -7.78 -0.98 23.81
CA MET A 97 -8.09 -1.55 25.14
C MET A 97 -7.85 -0.57 26.29
N THR A 98 -6.91 0.36 26.11
CA THR A 98 -6.55 1.35 27.15
C THR A 98 -7.29 2.68 27.02
N ASP A 99 -8.20 2.81 26.05
CA ASP A 99 -8.85 4.08 25.67
C ASP A 99 -7.86 5.23 25.39
N LEU A 100 -6.61 4.86 25.10
CA LEU A 100 -5.57 5.83 24.79
C LEU A 100 -5.82 6.53 23.45
N THR A 101 -6.53 5.86 22.55
CA THR A 101 -6.96 6.44 21.27
C THR A 101 -7.83 7.67 21.47
N GLY A 102 -8.84 7.58 22.32
CA GLY A 102 -9.71 8.71 22.66
C GLY A 102 -8.96 9.86 23.32
N LYS A 103 -8.02 9.55 24.21
CA LYS A 103 -7.16 10.53 24.87
C LYS A 103 -6.23 11.25 23.90
N ILE A 104 -5.63 10.53 22.97
CA ILE A 104 -4.78 11.14 21.93
C ILE A 104 -5.60 12.06 21.03
N SER A 105 -6.76 11.59 20.55
CA SER A 105 -7.66 12.39 19.71
C SER A 105 -8.13 13.65 20.41
N SER A 106 -8.51 13.55 21.68
CA SER A 106 -8.92 14.73 22.48
C SER A 106 -7.76 15.69 22.76
N SER A 107 -6.55 15.16 22.96
CA SER A 107 -5.34 15.97 23.10
C SER A 107 -5.00 16.72 21.82
N MET A 108 -5.13 16.06 20.65
CA MET A 108 -4.97 16.72 19.35
C MET A 108 -5.97 17.88 19.18
N PHE A 109 -7.22 17.65 19.55
CA PHE A 109 -8.26 18.68 19.51
C PHE A 109 -7.95 19.84 20.46
N ALA A 110 -7.52 19.56 21.68
CA ALA A 110 -7.15 20.55 22.69
C ALA A 110 -5.94 21.39 22.26
N LEU A 111 -4.90 20.76 21.75
CA LEU A 111 -3.70 21.45 21.22
C LEU A 111 -4.03 22.39 20.06
N ALA A 112 -4.99 22.00 19.24
CA ALA A 112 -5.48 22.81 18.12
C ALA A 112 -6.47 23.90 18.54
N SER A 113 -6.79 24.03 19.83
CA SER A 113 -7.75 25.01 20.35
C SER A 113 -9.11 24.99 19.62
N GLY A 114 -9.53 23.81 19.12
CA GLY A 114 -10.75 23.64 18.33
C GLY A 114 -10.68 24.19 16.90
N SER A 115 -9.52 24.64 16.44
CA SER A 115 -9.33 25.10 15.07
C SER A 115 -9.16 23.93 14.11
N TYR A 116 -10.01 23.86 13.09
CA TYR A 116 -9.94 22.82 12.05
C TYR A 116 -8.55 22.78 11.40
N PHE A 117 -8.01 23.92 11.01
CA PHE A 117 -6.72 24.01 10.34
C PHE A 117 -5.56 23.48 11.20
N LEU A 118 -5.52 23.85 12.48
CA LEU A 118 -4.46 23.39 13.40
C LEU A 118 -4.58 21.89 13.67
N THR A 119 -5.78 21.34 13.76
CA THR A 119 -5.99 19.89 13.93
C THR A 119 -5.53 19.12 12.69
N VAL A 120 -5.84 19.60 11.50
CA VAL A 120 -5.34 19.03 10.25
C VAL A 120 -3.81 19.04 10.20
N MET A 121 -3.17 20.16 10.53
CA MET A 121 -1.71 20.25 10.58
C MET A 121 -1.10 19.30 11.61
N THR A 122 -1.67 19.19 12.79
CA THR A 122 -1.22 18.25 13.82
C THR A 122 -1.38 16.80 13.34
N ALA A 123 -2.50 16.47 12.68
CA ALA A 123 -2.73 15.15 12.10
C ALA A 123 -1.68 14.82 11.02
N VAL A 124 -1.36 15.76 10.12
CA VAL A 124 -0.30 15.58 9.10
C VAL A 124 1.04 15.25 9.76
N VAL A 125 1.44 16.03 10.77
CA VAL A 125 2.72 15.80 11.47
C VAL A 125 2.75 14.40 12.10
N VAL A 126 1.67 13.99 12.77
CA VAL A 126 1.56 12.66 13.39
C VAL A 126 1.64 11.56 12.32
N ILE A 127 0.91 11.69 11.22
CA ILE A 127 0.91 10.70 10.13
C ILE A 127 2.29 10.58 9.50
N ILE A 128 2.98 11.69 9.24
CA ILE A 128 4.33 11.68 8.66
C ILE A 128 5.32 10.99 9.62
N ILE A 129 5.26 11.30 10.92
CA ILE A 129 6.14 10.66 11.91
C ILE A 129 5.89 9.14 11.97
N LEU A 130 4.62 8.73 11.96
CA LEU A 130 4.26 7.31 11.92
C LEU A 130 4.66 6.64 10.61
N GLY A 131 4.63 7.39 9.50
CA GLY A 131 5.00 6.92 8.17
C GLY A 131 6.49 6.66 7.97
N MET A 132 7.34 7.24 8.83
CA MET A 132 8.79 7.04 8.75
C MET A 132 9.21 5.62 9.13
N GLY A 133 9.20 4.72 8.15
CA GLY A 133 9.73 3.36 8.33
C GLY A 133 8.68 2.24 8.42
N MET A 134 7.39 2.55 8.31
CA MET A 134 6.34 1.54 8.24
C MET A 134 5.75 1.42 6.82
N PRO A 135 5.30 0.21 6.40
CA PRO A 135 4.55 0.06 5.13
C PRO A 135 3.22 0.81 5.17
N VAL A 136 2.81 1.35 4.03
CA VAL A 136 1.59 2.18 3.88
C VAL A 136 0.33 1.58 4.55
N PRO A 137 0.01 0.27 4.42
CA PRO A 137 -1.17 -0.29 5.10
C PRO A 137 -1.13 -0.19 6.62
N ALA A 138 0.07 -0.36 7.22
CA ALA A 138 0.25 -0.27 8.66
C ALA A 138 0.12 1.19 9.14
N VAL A 139 0.74 2.13 8.42
CA VAL A 139 0.63 3.57 8.69
C VAL A 139 -0.81 4.01 8.62
N TYR A 140 -1.53 3.64 7.55
CA TYR A 140 -2.94 3.98 7.40
C TYR A 140 -3.78 3.45 8.54
N ALA A 141 -3.65 2.16 8.88
CA ALA A 141 -4.45 1.54 9.94
C ALA A 141 -4.23 2.24 11.30
N LEU A 142 -2.98 2.52 11.66
CA LEU A 142 -2.65 3.19 12.92
C LEU A 142 -3.11 4.65 12.92
N SER A 143 -2.83 5.38 11.85
CA SER A 143 -3.21 6.80 11.72
C SER A 143 -4.73 6.99 11.66
N ALA A 144 -5.46 6.07 11.03
CA ALA A 144 -6.92 6.11 10.99
C ALA A 144 -7.52 6.01 12.40
N VAL A 145 -6.97 5.15 13.24
CA VAL A 145 -7.44 5.01 14.63
C VAL A 145 -7.11 6.25 15.47
N LEU A 146 -5.97 6.90 15.23
CA LEU A 146 -5.51 8.04 16.03
C LEU A 146 -6.07 9.39 15.56
N ALA A 147 -6.05 9.64 14.24
CA ALA A 147 -6.35 10.96 13.68
C ALA A 147 -7.78 11.11 13.14
N ALA A 148 -8.40 10.03 12.62
CA ALA A 148 -9.74 10.15 12.04
C ALA A 148 -10.79 10.64 13.04
N PRO A 149 -10.84 10.15 14.31
CA PRO A 149 -11.82 10.64 15.27
C PRO A 149 -11.72 12.15 15.54
N ALA A 150 -10.49 12.69 15.59
CA ALA A 150 -10.28 14.13 15.80
C ALA A 150 -10.77 14.96 14.62
N LEU A 151 -10.53 14.50 13.37
CA LEU A 151 -11.00 15.19 12.17
C LEU A 151 -12.52 15.13 12.03
N ILE A 152 -13.13 13.98 12.33
CA ILE A 152 -14.58 13.79 12.28
C ILE A 152 -15.28 14.62 13.34
N ALA A 153 -14.72 14.72 14.55
CA ALA A 153 -15.26 15.56 15.63
C ALA A 153 -15.30 17.05 15.25
N LEU A 154 -14.44 17.50 14.34
CA LEU A 154 -14.45 18.84 13.78
C LEU A 154 -15.37 19.04 12.58
N GLY A 155 -16.17 18.02 12.23
CA GLY A 155 -17.13 18.08 11.14
C GLY A 155 -16.61 17.59 9.78
N ALA A 156 -15.43 16.98 9.72
CA ALA A 156 -14.99 16.33 8.50
C ALA A 156 -15.87 15.12 8.19
N GLU A 157 -16.26 14.97 6.93
CA GLU A 157 -16.94 13.75 6.48
C GLU A 157 -16.02 12.52 6.65
N VAL A 158 -16.58 11.41 7.10
CA VAL A 158 -15.82 10.18 7.37
C VAL A 158 -14.93 9.77 6.20
N LEU A 159 -15.50 9.76 4.98
CA LEU A 159 -14.76 9.40 3.78
C LEU A 159 -13.59 10.37 3.53
N SER A 160 -13.83 11.67 3.66
CA SER A 160 -12.82 12.71 3.46
C SER A 160 -11.68 12.61 4.46
N ALA A 161 -11.97 12.32 5.74
CA ALA A 161 -10.97 12.12 6.78
C ALA A 161 -10.09 10.89 6.47
N HIS A 162 -10.69 9.77 6.05
CA HIS A 162 -9.94 8.56 5.69
C HIS A 162 -9.12 8.75 4.41
N MET A 163 -9.65 9.41 3.39
CA MET A 163 -8.90 9.71 2.16
C MET A 163 -7.71 10.63 2.42
N PHE A 164 -7.89 11.64 3.28
CA PHE A 164 -6.80 12.49 3.75
C PHE A 164 -5.69 11.67 4.42
N ILE A 165 -6.04 10.77 5.33
CA ILE A 165 -5.06 9.92 6.02
C ILE A 165 -4.33 9.00 5.04
N VAL A 166 -5.03 8.38 4.09
CA VAL A 166 -4.41 7.53 3.05
C VAL A 166 -3.40 8.33 2.24
N TYR A 167 -3.75 9.55 1.85
CA TYR A 167 -2.88 10.40 1.03
C TYR A 167 -1.57 10.76 1.73
N PHE A 168 -1.63 11.04 3.03
CA PHE A 168 -0.41 11.37 3.81
C PHE A 168 0.33 10.13 4.32
N ALA A 169 -0.31 8.95 4.37
CA ALA A 169 0.31 7.68 4.71
C ALA A 169 1.11 7.06 3.55
N ALA A 170 0.82 7.45 2.29
CA ALA A 170 1.46 6.93 1.08
C ALA A 170 2.70 7.72 0.69
#